data_2aafd1bc89a6104c859280346de27571
#
_entry.id   2aafd1bc89a6104c859280346de27571
#
_cell.length_a   1.000
_cell.length_b   1.000
_cell.length_c   1.000
_cell.angle_alpha   90.00
_cell.angle_beta   90.00
_cell.angle_gamma   90.00
#
_symmetry.space_group_name_H-M   'P 1'
#
loop_
_entity.id
_entity.type
_entity.pdbx_description
1 polymer ?
#
loop_
_entity_poly.entity_id
_entity_poly.type
_entity_poly.pdbx_seq_one_letter_code
_entity_poly.pdbx_strand_id
1 'polypeptide(L)'
;MTWQSFKQAWLIRFWSPVPAVIAAGILSTYYFGITGTFWAVTGEFTRWGGQLLQLLGVHSEQWGYYQLIHLEGSPLTRIDGRMIIGMFGGCLAAALWANNVKLRLPRSRIRIAQAVAGGIIAGFGARLAMGCNLAAFFTGIPQFSLHARSEEHTSELQSL
;
A
#
# COMPACT_ATOMS: atom_id res chain seq x y z
N MET A 1 -13.13 -3.36 34.92
CA MET A 1 -13.29 -3.47 33.45
C MET A 1 -12.95 -4.90 33.07
N THR A 2 -13.89 -5.65 32.54
CA THR A 2 -13.62 -7.02 32.07
C THR A 2 -12.93 -6.97 30.74
N TRP A 3 -12.05 -7.95 30.46
CA TRP A 3 -11.34 -8.07 29.19
C TRP A 3 -12.28 -8.00 27.97
N GLN A 4 -13.48 -8.53 28.10
CA GLN A 4 -14.49 -8.48 27.04
C GLN A 4 -15.01 -7.07 26.77
N SER A 5 -15.24 -6.26 27.82
CA SER A 5 -15.67 -4.87 27.64
C SER A 5 -14.58 -3.98 27.03
N PHE A 6 -13.31 -4.22 27.38
CA PHE A 6 -12.18 -3.55 26.75
C PHE A 6 -12.06 -3.94 25.27
N LYS A 7 -12.14 -5.23 24.96
CA LYS A 7 -12.10 -5.74 23.58
C LYS A 7 -13.22 -5.13 22.72
N GLN A 8 -14.43 -5.06 23.26
CA GLN A 8 -15.57 -4.49 22.54
C GLN A 8 -15.44 -2.99 22.31
N ALA A 9 -14.94 -2.24 23.29
CA ALA A 9 -14.82 -0.79 23.20
C ALA A 9 -13.67 -0.34 22.30
N TRP A 10 -12.54 -1.06 22.28
CA TRP A 10 -11.29 -0.60 21.63
C TRP A 10 -10.90 -1.39 20.39
N LEU A 11 -11.35 -2.62 20.22
CA LEU A 11 -10.90 -3.49 19.13
C LEU A 11 -11.99 -3.85 18.12
N ILE A 12 -13.26 -3.90 18.56
CA ILE A 12 -14.39 -4.26 17.69
C ILE A 12 -15.14 -3.04 17.20
N ARG A 13 -15.25 -2.00 18.04
CA ARG A 13 -15.90 -0.75 17.67
C ARG A 13 -15.01 0.03 16.71
N PHE A 14 -15.56 0.46 15.58
CA PHE A 14 -14.80 1.26 14.62
C PHE A 14 -14.27 2.54 15.28
N TRP A 15 -12.98 2.76 15.15
CA TRP A 15 -12.37 4.00 15.57
C TRP A 15 -12.81 5.13 14.64
N SER A 16 -12.91 6.33 15.18
CA SER A 16 -12.99 7.54 14.35
C SER A 16 -11.78 7.58 13.39
N PRO A 17 -11.96 7.95 12.13
CA PRO A 17 -10.82 8.02 11.18
C PRO A 17 -9.72 8.99 11.62
N VAL A 18 -10.04 10.01 12.39
CA VAL A 18 -9.10 11.06 12.83
C VAL A 18 -7.91 10.50 13.63
N PRO A 19 -8.08 9.74 14.73
CA PRO A 19 -6.94 9.14 15.44
C PRO A 19 -6.10 8.21 14.56
N ALA A 20 -6.74 7.46 13.67
CA ALA A 20 -6.03 6.54 12.77
C ALA A 20 -5.12 7.30 11.79
N VAL A 21 -5.61 8.41 11.21
CA VAL A 21 -4.82 9.26 10.31
C VAL A 21 -3.67 9.93 11.04
N ILE A 22 -3.90 10.45 12.25
CA ILE A 22 -2.84 11.04 13.08
C ILE A 22 -1.76 10.00 13.40
N ALA A 23 -2.15 8.79 13.80
CA ALA A 23 -1.22 7.71 14.09
C ALA A 23 -0.42 7.31 12.84
N ALA A 24 -1.07 7.22 11.68
CA ALA A 24 -0.40 6.95 10.41
C ALA A 24 0.60 8.05 10.02
N GLY A 25 0.26 9.32 10.24
CA GLY A 25 1.17 10.45 10.01
C GLY A 25 2.43 10.39 10.90
N ILE A 26 2.25 10.12 12.20
CA ILE A 26 3.37 9.95 13.14
C ILE A 26 4.25 8.77 12.72
N LEU A 27 3.66 7.62 12.40
CA LEU A 27 4.40 6.44 11.95
C LEU A 27 5.14 6.67 10.63
N SER A 28 4.54 7.40 9.68
CA SER A 28 5.19 7.76 8.44
C SER A 28 6.41 8.66 8.63
N THR A 29 6.29 9.65 9.51
CA THR A 29 7.41 10.55 9.86
C THR A 29 8.55 9.77 10.52
N TYR A 30 8.20 8.88 11.45
CA TYR A 30 9.16 8.01 12.13
C TYR A 30 9.85 7.05 11.15
N TYR A 31 9.08 6.44 10.25
CA TYR A 31 9.61 5.57 9.21
C TYR A 31 10.61 6.30 8.31
N PHE A 32 10.27 7.50 7.84
CA PHE A 32 11.16 8.32 7.02
C PHE A 32 12.43 8.71 7.78
N GLY A 33 12.31 9.07 9.05
CA GLY A 33 13.46 9.45 9.89
C GLY A 33 14.47 8.32 10.10
N ILE A 34 14.01 7.05 10.14
CA ILE A 34 14.90 5.90 10.33
C ILE A 34 15.45 5.38 9.01
N THR A 35 14.59 5.32 7.97
CA THR A 35 14.95 4.62 6.73
C THR A 35 15.48 5.56 5.65
N GLY A 36 15.20 6.86 5.75
CA GLY A 36 15.48 7.83 4.70
C GLY A 36 14.70 7.61 3.40
N THR A 37 13.74 6.67 3.42
CA THR A 37 12.96 6.31 2.24
C THR A 37 11.51 6.73 2.38
N PHE A 38 10.85 7.00 1.24
CA PHE A 38 9.44 7.33 1.22
C PHE A 38 8.59 6.12 1.56
N TRP A 39 7.46 6.35 2.20
CA TRP A 39 6.47 5.31 2.38
C TRP A 39 5.78 5.00 1.05
N ALA A 40 6.44 4.21 0.21
CA ALA A 40 6.00 3.88 -1.15
C ALA A 40 5.71 2.39 -1.28
N VAL A 41 4.54 2.06 -1.80
CA VAL A 41 4.07 0.67 -1.95
C VAL A 41 4.13 0.23 -3.42
N THR A 42 3.76 1.10 -4.35
CA THR A 42 3.64 0.75 -5.78
C THR A 42 4.95 0.34 -6.44
N GLY A 43 6.08 0.92 -6.01
CA GLY A 43 7.40 0.57 -6.51
C GLY A 43 7.76 -0.88 -6.23
N GLU A 44 7.49 -1.33 -5.02
CA GLU A 44 7.80 -2.69 -4.60
C GLU A 44 6.86 -3.73 -5.25
N PHE A 45 5.57 -3.43 -5.40
CA PHE A 45 4.66 -4.30 -6.17
C PHE A 45 5.10 -4.47 -7.61
N THR A 46 5.66 -3.43 -8.23
CA THR A 46 6.21 -3.54 -9.59
C THR A 46 7.41 -4.50 -9.63
N ARG A 47 8.27 -4.45 -8.62
CA ARG A 47 9.41 -5.37 -8.50
C ARG A 47 8.94 -6.81 -8.25
N TRP A 48 7.93 -7.01 -7.41
CA TRP A 48 7.32 -8.33 -7.22
C TRP A 48 6.74 -8.88 -8.53
N GLY A 49 6.11 -8.01 -9.33
CA GLY A 49 5.65 -8.37 -10.68
C GLY A 49 6.80 -8.82 -11.59
N GLY A 50 7.92 -8.10 -11.58
CA GLY A 50 9.13 -8.47 -12.33
C GLY A 50 9.72 -9.81 -11.87
N GLN A 51 9.80 -10.04 -10.57
CA GLN A 51 10.28 -11.31 -10.00
C GLN A 51 9.33 -12.48 -10.34
N LEU A 52 8.02 -12.26 -10.32
CA LEU A 52 7.05 -13.26 -10.74
C LEU A 52 7.22 -13.61 -12.22
N LEU A 53 7.49 -12.64 -13.09
CA LEU A 53 7.79 -12.88 -14.50
C LEU A 53 9.08 -13.71 -14.67
N GLN A 54 10.12 -13.44 -13.87
CA GLN A 54 11.35 -14.26 -13.87
C GLN A 54 11.07 -15.71 -13.48
N LEU A 55 10.23 -15.94 -12.46
CA LEU A 55 9.81 -17.30 -12.06
C LEU A 55 9.04 -18.03 -13.18
N LEU A 56 8.35 -17.29 -14.04
CA LEU A 56 7.67 -17.83 -15.23
C LEU A 56 8.60 -18.02 -16.44
N GLY A 57 9.90 -17.77 -16.28
CA GLY A 57 10.91 -17.92 -17.33
C GLY A 57 11.03 -16.74 -18.29
N VAL A 58 10.42 -15.59 -17.97
CA VAL A 58 10.55 -14.36 -18.75
C VAL A 58 11.74 -13.57 -18.23
N HIS A 59 12.69 -13.22 -19.10
CA HIS A 59 13.86 -12.43 -18.75
C HIS A 59 13.48 -10.94 -18.56
N SER A 60 12.73 -10.65 -17.52
CA SER A 60 12.27 -9.29 -17.22
C SER A 60 13.41 -8.35 -16.83
N GLU A 61 14.53 -8.88 -16.32
CA GLU A 61 15.74 -8.11 -15.99
C GLU A 61 16.34 -7.37 -17.18
N GLN A 62 16.10 -7.85 -18.41
CA GLN A 62 16.60 -7.22 -19.63
C GLN A 62 15.75 -6.04 -20.09
N TRP A 63 14.57 -5.86 -19.51
CA TRP A 63 13.72 -4.74 -19.88
C TRP A 63 14.26 -3.43 -19.29
N GLY A 64 14.38 -2.40 -20.13
CA GLY A 64 14.99 -1.12 -19.73
C GLY A 64 14.36 -0.51 -18.47
N TYR A 65 13.06 -0.72 -18.26
CA TYR A 65 12.37 -0.26 -17.04
C TYR A 65 12.88 -0.96 -15.79
N TYR A 66 13.06 -2.29 -15.82
CA TYR A 66 13.54 -3.07 -14.67
C TYR A 66 15.03 -2.86 -14.39
N GLN A 67 15.81 -2.53 -15.42
CA GLN A 67 17.20 -2.08 -15.26
C GLN A 67 17.28 -0.76 -14.50
N LEU A 68 16.38 0.19 -14.83
CA LEU A 68 16.33 1.50 -14.17
C LEU A 68 15.96 1.41 -12.69
N ILE A 69 15.03 0.52 -12.31
CA ILE A 69 14.55 0.39 -10.93
C ILE A 69 15.35 -0.61 -10.09
N HIS A 70 16.41 -1.18 -10.63
CA HIS A 70 17.24 -2.19 -9.97
C HIS A 70 16.40 -3.33 -9.36
N LEU A 71 16.08 -4.34 -10.20
CA LEU A 71 15.23 -5.47 -9.81
C LEU A 71 15.92 -6.40 -8.77
N GLU A 72 17.15 -6.12 -8.39
CA GLU A 72 17.97 -6.92 -7.49
C GLU A 72 17.40 -6.95 -6.06
N GLY A 73 17.62 -8.05 -5.35
CA GLY A 73 17.20 -8.28 -3.97
C GLY A 73 15.85 -8.98 -3.85
N SER A 74 15.61 -9.59 -2.71
CA SER A 74 14.35 -10.25 -2.40
C SER A 74 13.41 -9.30 -1.63
N PRO A 75 12.09 -9.56 -1.63
CA PRO A 75 11.13 -8.79 -0.84
C PRO A 75 11.45 -8.74 0.66
N LEU A 76 12.13 -9.77 1.18
CA LEU A 76 12.50 -9.86 2.59
C LEU A 76 13.77 -9.08 2.94
N THR A 77 14.65 -8.83 1.97
CA THR A 77 15.92 -8.10 2.22
C THR A 77 15.73 -6.60 2.10
N ARG A 78 14.72 -6.16 1.37
CA ARG A 78 14.45 -4.74 1.09
C ARG A 78 13.58 -4.14 2.16
N ILE A 79 13.85 -2.89 2.50
CA ILE A 79 13.09 -2.13 3.51
C ILE A 79 11.62 -2.01 3.10
N ASP A 80 11.35 -1.64 1.84
CA ASP A 80 9.98 -1.48 1.32
C ASP A 80 9.22 -2.80 1.30
N GLY A 81 9.88 -3.90 0.93
CA GLY A 81 9.27 -5.24 0.95
C GLY A 81 8.88 -5.68 2.35
N ARG A 82 9.77 -5.51 3.33
CA ARG A 82 9.48 -5.80 4.75
C ARG A 82 8.35 -4.95 5.29
N MET A 83 8.29 -3.67 4.92
CA MET A 83 7.21 -2.77 5.30
C MET A 83 5.85 -3.29 4.79
N ILE A 84 5.75 -3.66 3.51
CA ILE A 84 4.51 -4.17 2.92
C ILE A 84 4.08 -5.48 3.59
N ILE A 85 5.01 -6.40 3.82
CA ILE A 85 4.73 -7.65 4.54
C ILE A 85 4.23 -7.33 5.96
N GLY A 86 4.86 -6.38 6.65
CA GLY A 86 4.42 -5.91 7.96
C GLY A 86 3.00 -5.32 7.93
N MET A 87 2.67 -4.52 6.91
CA MET A 87 1.33 -3.97 6.73
C MET A 87 0.28 -5.06 6.52
N PHE A 88 0.55 -6.05 5.67
CA PHE A 88 -0.36 -7.19 5.48
C PHE A 88 -0.53 -8.01 6.76
N GLY A 89 0.58 -8.29 7.46
CA GLY A 89 0.56 -9.00 8.73
C GLY A 89 -0.24 -8.25 9.81
N GLY A 90 -0.01 -6.94 9.92
CA GLY A 90 -0.74 -6.09 10.85
C GLY A 90 -2.24 -6.02 10.56
N CYS A 91 -2.60 -5.88 9.28
CA CYS A 91 -3.99 -5.88 8.84
C CYS A 91 -4.68 -7.22 9.12
N LEU A 92 -4.00 -8.34 8.84
CA LEU A 92 -4.49 -9.68 9.14
C LEU A 92 -4.66 -9.88 10.65
N ALA A 93 -3.67 -9.51 11.45
CA ALA A 93 -3.72 -9.61 12.91
C ALA A 93 -4.88 -8.79 13.48
N ALA A 94 -5.07 -7.56 13.02
CA ALA A 94 -6.19 -6.71 13.43
C ALA A 94 -7.56 -7.33 13.05
N ALA A 95 -7.68 -7.87 11.84
CA ALA A 95 -8.90 -8.52 11.36
C ALA A 95 -9.24 -9.79 12.17
N LEU A 96 -8.22 -10.60 12.48
CA LEU A 96 -8.36 -11.79 13.34
C LEU A 96 -8.76 -11.40 14.76
N TRP A 97 -8.15 -10.37 15.32
CA TRP A 97 -8.43 -9.89 16.67
C TRP A 97 -9.85 -9.33 16.80
N ALA A 98 -10.28 -8.58 15.77
CA ALA A 98 -11.64 -8.07 15.69
C ALA A 98 -12.69 -9.16 15.39
N ASN A 99 -12.26 -10.39 15.13
CA ASN A 99 -13.12 -11.52 14.72
C ASN A 99 -14.02 -11.18 13.52
N ASN A 100 -13.49 -10.39 12.57
CA ASN A 100 -14.22 -9.89 11.41
C ASN A 100 -13.58 -10.34 10.08
N VAL A 101 -13.05 -11.54 10.06
CA VAL A 101 -12.51 -12.14 8.84
C VAL A 101 -13.64 -12.73 8.01
N LYS A 102 -13.96 -12.09 6.89
CA LYS A 102 -14.96 -12.57 5.92
C LYS A 102 -14.30 -12.75 4.58
N LEU A 103 -14.06 -13.98 4.18
CA LEU A 103 -13.57 -14.30 2.86
C LEU A 103 -14.72 -14.18 1.85
N ARG A 104 -14.71 -13.13 1.05
CA ARG A 104 -15.70 -12.90 -0.01
C ARG A 104 -15.06 -13.15 -1.36
N LEU A 105 -15.24 -14.33 -1.91
CA LEU A 105 -14.80 -14.65 -3.26
C LEU A 105 -15.81 -14.13 -4.28
N PRO A 106 -15.38 -13.50 -5.37
CA PRO A 106 -16.27 -13.06 -6.43
C PRO A 106 -16.87 -14.29 -7.13
N ARG A 107 -18.19 -14.37 -7.14
CA ARG A 107 -18.93 -15.52 -7.72
C ARG A 107 -19.09 -15.42 -9.25
N SER A 108 -18.88 -14.25 -9.82
CA SER A 108 -19.06 -13.97 -11.24
C SER A 108 -17.70 -13.79 -11.94
N ARG A 109 -17.51 -14.50 -13.06
CA ARG A 109 -16.32 -14.37 -13.92
C ARG A 109 -16.15 -12.93 -14.45
N ILE A 110 -17.26 -12.24 -14.72
CA ILE A 110 -17.26 -10.85 -15.18
C ILE A 110 -16.66 -9.93 -14.11
N ARG A 111 -17.02 -10.13 -12.84
CA ARG A 111 -16.45 -9.34 -11.74
C ARG A 111 -14.95 -9.57 -11.57
N ILE A 112 -14.48 -10.79 -11.80
CA ILE A 112 -13.04 -11.08 -11.77
C ILE A 112 -12.34 -10.36 -12.92
N ALA A 113 -12.88 -10.43 -14.13
CA ALA A 113 -12.32 -9.74 -15.29
C ALA A 113 -12.30 -8.22 -15.11
N GLN A 114 -13.37 -7.65 -14.57
CA GLN A 114 -13.42 -6.20 -14.23
C GLN A 114 -12.40 -5.82 -13.16
N ALA A 115 -12.21 -6.64 -12.13
CA ALA A 115 -11.23 -6.39 -11.07
C ALA A 115 -9.80 -6.45 -11.63
N VAL A 116 -9.50 -7.41 -12.49
CA VAL A 116 -8.18 -7.54 -13.13
C VAL A 116 -7.94 -6.35 -14.08
N ALA A 117 -8.88 -6.02 -14.95
CA ALA A 117 -8.76 -4.90 -15.86
C ALA A 117 -8.60 -3.56 -15.09
N GLY A 118 -9.44 -3.34 -14.07
CA GLY A 118 -9.33 -2.16 -13.21
C GLY A 118 -8.00 -2.08 -12.48
N GLY A 119 -7.50 -3.21 -11.98
CA GLY A 119 -6.19 -3.29 -11.32
C GLY A 119 -5.03 -2.96 -12.26
N ILE A 120 -5.08 -3.44 -13.51
CA ILE A 120 -4.06 -3.10 -14.53
C ILE A 120 -4.07 -1.61 -14.84
N ILE A 121 -5.26 -1.03 -15.09
CA ILE A 121 -5.40 0.40 -15.40
C ILE A 121 -4.94 1.26 -14.21
N ALA A 122 -5.36 0.91 -13.00
CA ALA A 122 -4.97 1.62 -11.79
C ALA A 122 -3.46 1.53 -11.53
N GLY A 123 -2.87 0.35 -11.71
CA GLY A 123 -1.41 0.15 -11.57
C GLY A 123 -0.61 0.95 -12.59
N PHE A 124 -1.06 1.00 -13.84
CA PHE A 124 -0.45 1.81 -14.89
C PHE A 124 -0.56 3.31 -14.55
N GLY A 125 -1.75 3.78 -14.14
CA GLY A 125 -1.95 5.16 -13.71
C GLY A 125 -1.06 5.57 -12.54
N ALA A 126 -0.93 4.73 -11.52
CA ALA A 126 -0.05 4.97 -10.38
C ALA A 126 1.44 5.08 -10.77
N ARG A 127 1.86 4.35 -11.82
CA ARG A 127 3.24 4.46 -12.33
C ARG A 127 3.45 5.71 -13.19
N LEU A 128 2.44 6.15 -13.95
CA LEU A 128 2.49 7.43 -14.68
C LEU A 128 2.54 8.62 -13.71
N ALA A 129 1.80 8.54 -12.61
CA ALA A 129 1.79 9.57 -11.57
C ALA A 129 3.08 9.58 -10.70
N MET A 130 4.07 8.74 -10.98
CA MET A 130 5.34 8.62 -10.26
C MET A 130 5.21 8.31 -8.77
N GLY A 131 4.09 7.83 -8.29
CA GLY A 131 3.89 7.53 -6.87
C GLY A 131 2.57 6.87 -6.56
N CYS A 132 2.33 6.67 -5.28
CA CYS A 132 1.03 6.27 -4.76
C CYS A 132 0.52 7.36 -3.81
N ASN A 133 -0.79 7.41 -3.63
CA ASN A 133 -1.41 8.40 -2.75
C ASN A 133 -0.82 8.39 -1.33
N LEU A 134 -0.40 7.24 -0.82
CA LEU A 134 0.28 7.14 0.48
C LEU A 134 1.59 7.91 0.50
N ALA A 135 2.42 7.81 -0.54
CA ALA A 135 3.67 8.54 -0.63
C ALA A 135 3.42 10.06 -0.79
N ALA A 136 2.42 10.44 -1.58
CA ALA A 136 2.04 11.83 -1.76
C ALA A 136 1.54 12.44 -0.44
N PHE A 137 0.55 11.83 0.21
CA PHE A 137 -0.07 12.37 1.43
C PHE A 137 0.88 12.35 2.63
N PHE A 138 1.48 11.22 2.94
CA PHE A 138 2.23 11.06 4.20
C PHE A 138 3.69 11.49 4.12
N THR A 139 4.24 11.64 2.92
CA THR A 139 5.62 12.06 2.76
C THR A 139 5.75 13.33 1.92
N GLY A 140 5.08 13.39 0.78
CA GLY A 140 5.21 14.50 -0.17
C GLY A 140 4.64 15.82 0.35
N ILE A 141 3.45 15.80 0.97
CA ILE A 141 2.83 17.03 1.53
C ILE A 141 3.67 17.60 2.67
N PRO A 142 4.12 16.84 3.68
CA PRO A 142 5.00 17.36 4.72
C PRO A 142 6.32 17.92 4.20
N GLN A 143 6.81 17.45 3.07
CA GLN A 143 8.01 17.94 2.40
C GLN A 143 7.76 19.13 1.44
N PHE A 144 6.54 19.68 1.43
CA PHE A 144 6.14 20.78 0.55
C PHE A 144 6.27 20.48 -0.95
N SER A 145 6.13 19.22 -1.36
CA SER A 145 6.15 18.81 -2.75
C SER A 145 4.93 19.38 -3.51
N LEU A 146 5.17 20.10 -4.61
CA LEU A 146 4.11 20.64 -5.46
C LEU A 146 3.31 19.52 -6.14
N HIS A 147 3.97 18.42 -6.51
CA HIS A 147 3.33 17.26 -7.10
C HIS A 147 2.34 16.60 -6.11
N ALA A 148 2.74 16.44 -4.86
CA ALA A 148 1.87 15.88 -3.82
C ALA A 148 0.63 16.76 -3.55
N ARG A 149 0.76 18.08 -3.63
CA ARG A 149 -0.37 19.01 -3.51
C ARG A 149 -1.36 18.91 -4.67
N SER A 150 -0.88 18.70 -5.90
CA SER A 150 -1.79 18.52 -7.04
C SER A 150 -2.58 17.20 -6.95
N GLU A 151 -2.00 16.14 -6.38
CA GLU A 151 -2.70 14.88 -6.11
C GLU A 151 -3.77 15.01 -5.00
N GLU A 152 -3.52 15.85 -3.99
CA GLU A 152 -4.50 16.15 -2.94
C GLU A 152 -5.79 16.71 -3.55
N HIS A 153 -5.69 17.72 -4.41
CA HIS A 153 -6.86 18.31 -5.08
C HIS A 153 -7.60 17.30 -5.96
N THR A 154 -6.88 16.41 -6.63
CA THR A 154 -7.51 15.39 -7.48
C THR A 154 -8.29 14.37 -6.64
N SER A 155 -7.80 13.99 -5.48
CA SER A 155 -8.48 13.05 -4.59
C SER A 155 -9.71 13.68 -3.91
N GLU A 156 -9.69 14.97 -3.60
CA GLU A 156 -10.87 15.69 -3.11
C GLU A 156 -12.00 15.74 -4.14
N LEU A 157 -11.67 15.95 -5.42
CA LEU A 157 -12.67 15.95 -6.51
C LEU A 157 -13.33 14.59 -6.73
N GLN A 158 -12.65 13.48 -6.39
CA GLN A 158 -13.21 12.13 -6.47
C GLN A 158 -14.16 11.80 -5.31
N SER A 159 -14.13 12.56 -4.23
CA SER A 159 -14.97 12.34 -3.05
C SER A 159 -16.33 13.08 -3.13
N LEU A 160 -16.54 13.90 -4.14
CA LEU A 160 -17.80 14.60 -4.46
C LEU A 160 -18.64 13.79 -5.44
#